data_c8c79eee824016a68d2792fa912fe383
#
_entry.id   c8c79eee824016a68d2792fa912fe383
#
_cell.length_a   1.000
_cell.length_b   1.000
_cell.length_c   1.000
_cell.angle_alpha   90.00
_cell.angle_beta   90.00
_cell.angle_gamma   90.00
#
_symmetry.space_group_name_H-M   'P 1'
#
loop_
_entity.id
_entity.type
_entity.pdbx_description
1 polymer ?
#
loop_
_entity_poly.entity_id
_entity_poly.type
_entity_poly.pdbx_seq_one_letter_code
_entity_poly.pdbx_strand_id
1 'polypeptide(L)'
;YILSRLVTDVLIDSECNQAFNVTSSTGIDFGSTNGIGYFEANGSSWPFENGLIMTSGDVANAVGPESGVLVDGTYEWPGDGDLEAFIPGLNAGDTNNASIIEFEFVPVSNSMSFDFIFAAEEYGTFQCTFTDAFAFLLTDSSGNTSNLAIVPGTDDPVSVLTVRDDQYNGSCESVNAEWFANYYGPGGLPPLTSPTNFIGHTEVMTATATVIPNEVYTIKLVVADDGDTIYDSAVFIDGGSFDIGQLDLGEDILVSSGNALCEGQEIVLDAGALPNNSSIEWFMDGALLEGETGVTLTVTETAFYSAIITVDNTDCAYGDDILVEFFQSPQIVAVEDSIIKCANEGYTLEVNIENSDQLNSLTYIWTLDGIDLQTGTDNTYYLDELTEETGEFTVTVFDDVTYCWNSITINVDFYENSYCVDLPQGLSPNGDGYNDCLILDHLEDIEDIDKIEVFNRYGTKIY
;
A
#
# COMPACT_ATOMS: atom_id res chain seq x y z
N TYR A 1 13.12 -25.50 23.61
CA TYR A 1 13.47 -24.14 23.21
C TYR A 1 13.76 -23.31 24.47
N ILE A 2 14.77 -22.45 24.45
CA ILE A 2 14.96 -21.41 25.49
C ILE A 2 13.87 -20.36 25.25
N LEU A 3 13.17 -19.95 26.30
CA LEU A 3 12.02 -19.03 26.21
C LEU A 3 12.27 -17.78 25.33
N SER A 4 13.42 -17.13 25.52
CA SER A 4 13.76 -15.97 24.70
C SER A 4 13.71 -16.27 23.20
N ARG A 5 14.13 -17.48 22.79
CA ARG A 5 14.06 -17.90 21.39
C ARG A 5 12.65 -18.20 20.88
N LEU A 6 11.71 -18.56 21.76
CA LEU A 6 10.29 -18.67 21.37
C LEU A 6 9.73 -17.31 20.97
N VAL A 7 10.11 -16.25 21.68
CA VAL A 7 9.70 -14.88 21.34
C VAL A 7 10.47 -14.36 20.14
N THR A 8 11.81 -14.48 20.15
CA THR A 8 12.69 -13.81 19.17
C THR A 8 12.80 -14.53 17.82
N ASP A 9 12.85 -15.88 17.87
CA ASP A 9 13.14 -16.67 16.66
C ASP A 9 11.88 -17.36 16.10
N VAL A 10 10.76 -17.39 16.87
CA VAL A 10 9.51 -18.01 16.42
C VAL A 10 8.41 -16.97 16.28
N LEU A 11 8.13 -16.19 17.32
CA LEU A 11 7.00 -15.27 17.32
C LEU A 11 7.25 -14.06 16.44
N ILE A 12 8.42 -13.41 16.58
CA ILE A 12 8.75 -12.18 15.84
C ILE A 12 9.43 -12.51 14.50
N ASP A 13 10.29 -13.54 14.44
CA ASP A 13 11.04 -14.04 13.26
C ASP A 13 11.63 -12.90 12.39
N SER A 14 12.20 -11.89 13.03
CA SER A 14 12.80 -10.73 12.39
C SER A 14 14.29 -10.63 12.71
N GLU A 15 15.12 -10.40 11.70
CA GLU A 15 16.56 -10.12 11.89
C GLU A 15 16.80 -8.89 12.76
N CYS A 16 15.84 -7.99 12.81
CA CYS A 16 15.83 -6.75 13.59
C CYS A 16 15.07 -6.90 14.91
N ASN A 17 15.25 -8.00 15.61
CA ASN A 17 14.54 -8.31 16.83
C ASN A 17 14.71 -7.22 17.90
N GLN A 18 13.62 -6.50 18.16
CA GLN A 18 13.54 -5.42 19.16
C GLN A 18 12.89 -5.88 20.46
N ALA A 19 12.70 -7.22 20.68
CA ALA A 19 12.16 -7.74 21.92
C ALA A 19 13.25 -8.00 22.96
N PHE A 20 12.99 -7.58 24.19
CA PHE A 20 13.90 -7.72 25.33
C PHE A 20 13.13 -7.95 26.63
N ASN A 21 13.83 -8.22 27.74
CA ASN A 21 13.26 -8.47 29.05
C ASN A 21 12.22 -9.60 29.06
N VAL A 22 12.43 -10.65 28.23
CA VAL A 22 11.48 -11.77 28.12
C VAL A 22 11.43 -12.57 29.39
N THR A 23 10.24 -12.72 29.97
CA THR A 23 9.93 -13.52 31.15
C THR A 23 8.78 -14.47 30.88
N SER A 24 8.67 -15.54 31.67
CA SER A 24 7.50 -16.44 31.67
C SER A 24 7.21 -16.99 33.05
N SER A 25 5.97 -17.43 33.19
CA SER A 25 5.53 -18.25 34.34
C SER A 25 4.59 -19.35 33.84
N THR A 26 4.76 -20.56 34.31
CA THR A 26 3.94 -21.71 33.92
C THR A 26 3.93 -22.73 35.07
N GLY A 27 3.13 -23.78 34.98
CA GLY A 27 2.96 -24.77 36.05
C GLY A 27 4.22 -25.42 36.55
N ILE A 28 5.28 -25.55 35.73
CA ILE A 28 6.56 -26.11 36.21
C ILE A 28 7.20 -25.27 37.31
N ASP A 29 6.94 -23.98 37.38
CA ASP A 29 7.44 -23.10 38.45
C ASP A 29 6.76 -23.37 39.78
N PHE A 30 5.63 -24.06 39.76
CA PHE A 30 4.80 -24.41 40.88
C PHE A 30 4.73 -25.93 41.13
N GLY A 31 5.54 -26.72 40.41
CA GLY A 31 5.57 -28.17 40.54
C GLY A 31 4.47 -28.92 39.80
N SER A 32 3.81 -28.27 38.83
CA SER A 32 2.83 -28.83 37.94
C SER A 32 3.43 -29.06 36.52
N THR A 33 2.61 -28.97 35.46
CA THR A 33 2.96 -29.21 34.09
C THR A 33 3.43 -27.94 33.37
N ASN A 34 3.96 -28.07 32.14
CA ASN A 34 4.39 -26.93 31.34
C ASN A 34 3.27 -26.51 30.36
N GLY A 35 2.80 -25.28 30.46
CA GLY A 35 1.77 -24.74 29.59
C GLY A 35 2.30 -23.92 28.39
N ILE A 36 3.61 -23.87 28.12
CA ILE A 36 4.18 -23.05 27.01
C ILE A 36 5.02 -23.93 26.11
N GLY A 37 4.85 -23.80 24.80
CA GLY A 37 5.60 -24.59 23.84
C GLY A 37 5.67 -24.00 22.42
N TYR A 38 6.45 -24.68 21.61
CA TYR A 38 6.51 -24.51 20.16
C TYR A 38 5.68 -25.62 19.50
N PHE A 39 4.94 -25.29 18.46
CA PHE A 39 4.19 -26.27 17.66
C PHE A 39 4.59 -26.21 16.19
N GLU A 40 4.39 -27.34 15.51
CA GLU A 40 4.48 -27.48 14.05
C GLU A 40 3.25 -28.24 13.55
N ALA A 41 2.62 -27.75 12.50
CA ALA A 41 1.45 -28.39 11.89
C ALA A 41 1.79 -29.76 11.25
N ASN A 42 3.02 -29.99 10.84
CA ASN A 42 3.51 -31.24 10.25
C ASN A 42 2.61 -31.76 9.11
N GLY A 43 2.04 -30.85 8.29
CA GLY A 43 1.15 -31.17 7.18
C GLY A 43 -0.28 -31.55 7.61
N SER A 44 -0.69 -31.29 8.86
CA SER A 44 -2.09 -31.34 9.29
C SER A 44 -2.93 -30.26 8.61
N SER A 45 -4.23 -30.20 8.90
CA SER A 45 -5.13 -29.14 8.41
C SER A 45 -5.12 -27.90 9.29
N TRP A 46 -4.18 -27.77 10.25
CA TRP A 46 -4.07 -26.59 11.10
C TRP A 46 -3.70 -25.36 10.25
N PRO A 47 -4.31 -24.17 10.45
CA PRO A 47 -4.07 -23.00 9.63
C PRO A 47 -2.63 -22.47 9.68
N PHE A 48 -1.97 -22.58 10.82
CA PHE A 48 -0.60 -22.12 11.03
C PHE A 48 0.41 -23.23 10.77
N GLU A 49 1.50 -22.96 10.07
CA GLU A 49 2.54 -23.94 9.81
C GLU A 49 3.36 -24.27 11.06
N ASN A 50 3.64 -23.26 11.86
CA ASN A 50 4.33 -23.38 13.14
C ASN A 50 4.00 -22.16 14.02
N GLY A 51 4.44 -22.17 15.28
CA GLY A 51 4.23 -21.04 16.15
C GLY A 51 4.39 -21.33 17.64
N LEU A 52 3.88 -20.41 18.44
CA LEU A 52 3.83 -20.47 19.88
C LEU A 52 2.48 -21.00 20.35
N ILE A 53 2.47 -21.94 21.28
CA ILE A 53 1.27 -22.38 21.99
C ILE A 53 1.41 -22.07 23.48
N MET A 54 0.31 -21.55 24.06
CA MET A 54 0.13 -21.36 25.50
C MET A 54 -1.18 -22.06 25.91
N THR A 55 -1.16 -22.81 27.01
CA THR A 55 -2.34 -23.51 27.51
C THR A 55 -2.41 -23.42 29.05
N SER A 56 -3.60 -23.49 29.58
CA SER A 56 -3.82 -23.65 31.03
C SER A 56 -3.48 -25.06 31.56
N GLY A 57 -3.25 -26.01 30.63
CA GLY A 57 -2.87 -27.39 30.93
C GLY A 57 -1.44 -27.76 30.54
N ASP A 58 -1.21 -29.05 30.20
CA ASP A 58 0.07 -29.54 29.71
C ASP A 58 0.15 -29.38 28.18
N VAL A 59 1.06 -28.53 27.72
CA VAL A 59 1.27 -28.29 26.29
C VAL A 59 1.58 -29.57 25.50
N ALA A 60 2.16 -30.59 26.13
CA ALA A 60 2.44 -31.87 25.47
C ALA A 60 1.16 -32.66 25.13
N ASN A 61 0.05 -32.39 25.83
CA ASN A 61 -1.24 -33.00 25.57
C ASN A 61 -2.09 -32.31 24.52
N ALA A 62 -1.69 -31.12 24.08
CA ALA A 62 -2.38 -30.35 23.03
C ALA A 62 -2.28 -30.99 21.62
N VAL A 63 -1.42 -31.95 21.42
CA VAL A 63 -1.18 -32.62 20.12
C VAL A 63 -2.37 -33.46 19.72
N GLY A 64 -2.94 -33.20 18.53
CA GLY A 64 -4.05 -33.99 17.98
C GLY A 64 -3.74 -35.46 17.67
N PRO A 65 -4.75 -36.26 17.40
CA PRO A 65 -6.15 -35.89 17.27
C PRO A 65 -6.86 -35.73 18.64
N GLU A 66 -8.07 -35.16 18.64
CA GLU A 66 -8.92 -35.10 19.82
C GLU A 66 -9.18 -36.53 20.36
N SER A 67 -8.79 -36.78 21.60
CA SER A 67 -8.82 -38.10 22.19
C SER A 67 -9.51 -38.15 23.57
N GLY A 68 -9.83 -37.04 24.14
CA GLY A 68 -10.53 -36.89 25.41
C GLY A 68 -10.23 -35.55 26.09
N VAL A 69 -11.08 -35.16 27.00
CA VAL A 69 -11.03 -33.88 27.70
C VAL A 69 -9.68 -33.67 28.37
N LEU A 70 -9.05 -32.55 28.14
CA LEU A 70 -7.85 -32.10 28.81
C LEU A 70 -8.24 -31.50 30.17
N VAL A 71 -7.54 -31.91 31.22
CA VAL A 71 -7.82 -31.53 32.61
C VAL A 71 -6.52 -31.46 33.41
N ASP A 72 -5.50 -30.92 32.77
CA ASP A 72 -4.18 -30.83 33.38
C ASP A 72 -4.09 -29.56 34.24
N GLY A 73 -3.32 -29.62 35.30
CA GLY A 73 -3.12 -28.47 36.16
C GLY A 73 -3.36 -28.80 37.65
N THR A 74 -3.15 -27.86 38.51
CA THR A 74 -3.34 -28.00 39.97
C THR A 74 -3.64 -26.65 40.62
N TYR A 75 -4.32 -26.64 41.76
CA TYR A 75 -4.57 -25.39 42.52
C TYR A 75 -3.29 -24.74 43.10
N GLU A 76 -2.15 -25.43 43.10
CA GLU A 76 -0.86 -24.86 43.43
C GLU A 76 -0.27 -23.98 42.32
N TRP A 77 -0.75 -24.15 41.07
CA TRP A 77 -0.41 -23.29 39.96
C TRP A 77 -1.41 -22.12 39.90
N PRO A 78 -0.98 -20.89 40.28
CA PRO A 78 -1.91 -19.78 40.44
C PRO A 78 -2.43 -19.25 39.12
N GLY A 79 -3.49 -18.46 39.18
CA GLY A 79 -3.99 -17.60 38.11
C GLY A 79 -3.19 -16.30 37.98
N ASP A 80 -3.77 -15.32 37.26
CA ASP A 80 -3.14 -14.04 37.01
C ASP A 80 -4.05 -12.84 37.30
N GLY A 81 -3.59 -11.95 38.19
CA GLY A 81 -4.38 -10.82 38.67
C GLY A 81 -4.56 -9.70 37.61
N ASP A 82 -3.66 -9.58 36.63
CA ASP A 82 -3.84 -8.63 35.54
C ASP A 82 -4.93 -9.12 34.56
N LEU A 83 -4.93 -10.42 34.23
CA LEU A 83 -5.99 -11.06 33.47
C LEU A 83 -7.36 -10.81 34.10
N GLU A 84 -7.46 -11.07 35.42
CA GLU A 84 -8.69 -10.87 36.21
C GLU A 84 -9.17 -9.41 36.19
N ALA A 85 -8.26 -8.46 36.12
CA ALA A 85 -8.60 -7.03 36.10
C ALA A 85 -9.13 -6.56 34.72
N PHE A 86 -8.75 -7.25 33.64
CA PHE A 86 -9.09 -6.83 32.26
C PHE A 86 -10.24 -7.63 31.63
N ILE A 87 -10.53 -8.84 32.11
CA ILE A 87 -11.63 -9.65 31.57
C ILE A 87 -12.93 -9.37 32.32
N PRO A 88 -13.98 -8.88 31.63
CA PRO A 88 -15.25 -8.57 32.25
C PRO A 88 -15.90 -9.83 32.91
N GLY A 89 -16.26 -9.72 34.16
CA GLY A 89 -16.93 -10.79 34.91
C GLY A 89 -16.03 -11.57 35.85
N LEU A 90 -14.71 -11.51 35.69
CA LEU A 90 -13.76 -12.09 36.63
C LEU A 90 -13.58 -11.21 37.86
N ASN A 91 -13.27 -11.83 39.00
CA ASN A 91 -12.89 -11.17 40.24
C ASN A 91 -11.51 -11.66 40.67
N ALA A 92 -10.88 -10.93 41.58
CA ALA A 92 -9.56 -11.29 42.10
C ALA A 92 -9.56 -12.70 42.77
N GLY A 93 -8.75 -13.59 42.17
CA GLY A 93 -8.59 -14.99 42.62
C GLY A 93 -9.55 -15.97 41.94
N ASP A 94 -10.26 -15.56 40.89
CA ASP A 94 -11.11 -16.46 40.10
C ASP A 94 -10.29 -17.37 39.17
N THR A 95 -9.10 -16.92 38.69
CA THR A 95 -8.31 -17.71 37.74
C THR A 95 -7.30 -18.66 38.44
N ASN A 96 -6.97 -19.74 37.74
CA ASN A 96 -5.99 -20.75 38.09
C ASN A 96 -5.14 -21.11 36.88
N ASN A 97 -4.04 -21.80 37.08
CA ASN A 97 -3.20 -22.40 36.02
C ASN A 97 -2.78 -21.43 34.89
N ALA A 98 -2.38 -20.20 35.27
CA ALA A 98 -1.98 -19.20 34.31
C ALA A 98 -0.63 -19.53 33.66
N SER A 99 -0.62 -19.70 32.35
CA SER A 99 0.57 -19.63 31.51
C SER A 99 0.78 -18.21 31.01
N ILE A 100 1.96 -17.67 31.29
CA ILE A 100 2.28 -16.25 31.03
C ILE A 100 3.59 -16.13 30.25
N ILE A 101 3.59 -15.30 29.24
CA ILE A 101 4.80 -14.76 28.60
C ILE A 101 4.69 -13.24 28.63
N GLU A 102 5.73 -12.57 29.11
CA GLU A 102 5.81 -11.11 29.08
C GLU A 102 7.14 -10.67 28.51
N PHE A 103 7.12 -9.65 27.64
CA PHE A 103 8.31 -9.07 27.08
C PHE A 103 8.08 -7.61 26.70
N GLU A 104 9.18 -6.87 26.61
CA GLU A 104 9.20 -5.51 26.11
C GLU A 104 9.62 -5.50 24.65
N PHE A 105 9.09 -4.55 23.87
CA PHE A 105 9.48 -4.34 22.49
C PHE A 105 9.40 -2.86 22.11
N VAL A 106 10.07 -2.50 21.01
CA VAL A 106 10.05 -1.16 20.42
C VAL A 106 9.51 -1.28 18.99
N PRO A 107 8.29 -0.79 18.71
CA PRO A 107 7.77 -0.79 17.36
C PRO A 107 8.51 0.18 16.48
N VAL A 108 8.67 -0.16 15.20
CA VAL A 108 9.29 0.70 14.18
C VAL A 108 8.25 1.38 13.29
N SER A 109 6.99 0.94 13.33
CA SER A 109 5.84 1.55 12.67
C SER A 109 4.80 2.05 13.66
N ASN A 110 3.72 2.66 13.17
CA ASN A 110 2.61 3.14 14.00
C ASN A 110 1.53 2.08 14.25
N SER A 111 1.77 0.83 13.86
CA SER A 111 0.88 -0.30 14.07
C SER A 111 1.66 -1.53 14.51
N MET A 112 0.97 -2.42 15.20
CA MET A 112 1.42 -3.78 15.45
C MET A 112 0.28 -4.75 15.23
N SER A 113 0.60 -5.99 14.85
CA SER A 113 -0.37 -7.07 14.71
C SER A 113 0.26 -8.43 14.89
N PHE A 114 -0.57 -9.44 15.20
CA PHE A 114 -0.22 -10.86 15.12
C PHE A 114 -1.47 -11.72 15.02
N ASP A 115 -1.33 -12.90 14.44
CA ASP A 115 -2.43 -13.83 14.23
C ASP A 115 -2.49 -14.91 15.30
N PHE A 116 -3.71 -15.27 15.71
CA PHE A 116 -3.94 -16.27 16.76
C PHE A 116 -5.21 -17.08 16.53
N ILE A 117 -5.25 -18.25 17.18
CA ILE A 117 -6.44 -19.12 17.31
C ILE A 117 -6.62 -19.45 18.78
N PHE A 118 -7.86 -19.34 19.27
CA PHE A 118 -8.26 -19.83 20.58
C PHE A 118 -8.90 -21.21 20.46
N ALA A 119 -8.48 -22.15 21.31
CA ALA A 119 -9.04 -23.51 21.37
C ALA A 119 -9.40 -23.83 22.82
N ALA A 120 -10.50 -24.60 23.04
CA ALA A 120 -11.02 -24.86 24.38
C ALA A 120 -11.78 -26.18 24.44
N GLU A 121 -11.78 -26.77 25.66
CA GLU A 121 -12.57 -27.96 25.99
C GLU A 121 -14.02 -27.66 26.40
N GLU A 122 -14.37 -26.40 26.69
CA GLU A 122 -15.74 -25.98 27.05
C GLU A 122 -16.69 -25.91 25.89
N TYR A 123 -16.24 -25.95 24.64
CA TYR A 123 -17.11 -25.92 23.48
C TYR A 123 -18.11 -27.09 23.47
N GLY A 124 -19.29 -26.84 22.92
CA GLY A 124 -20.39 -27.80 22.94
C GLY A 124 -21.09 -27.86 24.31
N THR A 125 -20.74 -28.82 25.15
CA THR A 125 -21.49 -29.10 26.38
C THR A 125 -21.54 -27.89 27.34
N PHE A 126 -20.48 -27.16 27.47
CA PHE A 126 -20.33 -26.09 28.47
C PHE A 126 -20.33 -24.67 27.85
N GLN A 127 -20.35 -24.53 26.53
CA GLN A 127 -20.26 -23.24 25.82
C GLN A 127 -21.28 -22.17 26.21
N CYS A 128 -22.33 -22.54 26.99
CA CYS A 128 -23.35 -21.60 27.42
C CYS A 128 -23.08 -21.01 28.83
N THR A 129 -22.15 -21.55 29.59
CA THR A 129 -22.00 -21.25 31.02
C THR A 129 -20.57 -21.08 31.49
N PHE A 130 -19.62 -21.75 30.86
CA PHE A 130 -18.24 -21.76 31.30
C PHE A 130 -17.32 -21.31 30.17
N THR A 131 -16.21 -20.73 30.52
CA THR A 131 -15.13 -20.35 29.62
C THR A 131 -13.90 -20.06 30.41
N ASP A 132 -12.79 -20.50 29.93
CA ASP A 132 -11.50 -20.01 30.40
C ASP A 132 -11.23 -18.59 29.91
N ALA A 133 -10.21 -17.98 30.46
CA ALA A 133 -9.83 -16.62 30.18
C ALA A 133 -8.46 -16.53 29.53
N PHE A 134 -8.33 -15.66 28.54
CA PHE A 134 -7.04 -15.25 28.06
C PHE A 134 -7.02 -13.77 27.63
N ALA A 135 -5.85 -13.18 27.61
CA ALA A 135 -5.67 -11.80 27.17
C ALA A 135 -4.29 -11.58 26.54
N PHE A 136 -4.23 -10.59 25.67
CA PHE A 136 -2.99 -10.00 25.17
C PHE A 136 -2.92 -8.55 25.68
N LEU A 137 -2.32 -8.35 26.83
CA LEU A 137 -2.28 -7.06 27.53
C LEU A 137 -1.11 -6.22 27.03
N LEU A 138 -1.41 -5.21 26.20
CA LEU A 138 -0.44 -4.24 25.71
C LEU A 138 -0.41 -3.02 26.63
N THR A 139 0.75 -2.71 27.20
CA THR A 139 0.97 -1.55 28.07
C THR A 139 1.92 -0.56 27.40
N ASP A 140 1.49 0.71 27.28
CA ASP A 140 2.29 1.79 26.74
C ASP A 140 3.30 2.36 27.75
N SER A 141 4.19 3.24 27.27
CA SER A 141 5.20 3.93 28.10
C SER A 141 4.61 4.80 29.23
N SER A 142 3.33 5.14 29.16
CA SER A 142 2.59 5.90 30.18
C SER A 142 1.90 5.00 31.21
N GLY A 143 1.92 3.68 31.03
CA GLY A 143 1.28 2.68 31.88
C GLY A 143 -0.20 2.45 31.56
N ASN A 144 -0.70 2.87 30.39
CA ASN A 144 -2.05 2.51 29.96
C ASN A 144 -2.01 1.12 29.33
N THR A 145 -2.91 0.24 29.80
CA THR A 145 -3.00 -1.14 29.31
C THR A 145 -4.31 -1.36 28.57
N SER A 146 -4.25 -2.12 27.47
CA SER A 146 -5.41 -2.57 26.70
C SER A 146 -5.30 -4.06 26.39
N ASN A 147 -6.45 -4.75 26.29
CA ASN A 147 -6.49 -6.13 25.81
C ASN A 147 -6.66 -6.14 24.29
N LEU A 148 -5.78 -6.85 23.57
CA LEU A 148 -5.84 -7.01 22.11
C LEU A 148 -6.55 -8.29 21.68
N ALA A 149 -6.83 -9.23 22.59
CA ALA A 149 -7.58 -10.46 22.34
C ALA A 149 -9.07 -10.17 22.26
N ILE A 150 -9.49 -9.43 21.23
CA ILE A 150 -10.87 -8.97 21.01
C ILE A 150 -11.42 -9.61 19.75
N VAL A 151 -12.68 -10.00 19.78
CA VAL A 151 -13.39 -10.52 18.58
C VAL A 151 -13.46 -9.42 17.53
N PRO A 152 -12.97 -9.66 16.30
CA PRO A 152 -12.89 -8.62 15.28
C PRO A 152 -14.24 -7.93 14.99
N GLY A 153 -14.23 -6.60 14.99
CA GLY A 153 -15.41 -5.77 14.78
C GLY A 153 -16.30 -5.56 16.01
N THR A 154 -15.87 -6.02 17.18
CA THR A 154 -16.58 -5.86 18.47
C THR A 154 -15.64 -5.28 19.54
N ASP A 155 -16.18 -5.09 20.76
CA ASP A 155 -15.40 -4.79 21.97
C ASP A 155 -15.33 -6.01 22.91
N ASP A 156 -15.82 -7.18 22.50
CA ASP A 156 -15.90 -8.37 23.31
C ASP A 156 -14.54 -9.12 23.37
N PRO A 157 -14.00 -9.45 24.54
CA PRO A 157 -12.86 -10.36 24.63
C PRO A 157 -13.19 -11.73 24.03
N VAL A 158 -12.23 -12.33 23.33
CA VAL A 158 -12.40 -13.68 22.78
C VAL A 158 -12.51 -14.70 23.90
N SER A 159 -13.53 -15.51 23.86
CA SER A 159 -13.80 -16.60 24.81
C SER A 159 -14.84 -17.57 24.24
N VAL A 160 -15.06 -18.71 24.88
CA VAL A 160 -16.15 -19.63 24.51
C VAL A 160 -17.53 -18.96 24.61
N LEU A 161 -17.72 -18.02 25.55
CA LEU A 161 -19.00 -17.31 25.71
C LEU A 161 -19.23 -16.23 24.62
N THR A 162 -18.20 -15.72 24.01
CA THR A 162 -18.28 -14.64 23.00
C THR A 162 -18.07 -15.11 21.56
N VAL A 163 -17.58 -16.36 21.37
CA VAL A 163 -17.46 -17.01 20.06
C VAL A 163 -18.00 -18.43 20.15
N ARG A 164 -19.23 -18.67 19.69
CA ARG A 164 -19.87 -19.98 19.73
C ARG A 164 -20.99 -20.13 18.71
N ASP A 165 -21.30 -21.38 18.33
CA ASP A 165 -22.43 -21.74 17.46
C ASP A 165 -23.46 -22.60 18.23
N ASP A 166 -24.72 -22.21 18.20
CA ASP A 166 -25.84 -22.89 18.85
C ASP A 166 -26.14 -24.26 18.24
N GLN A 167 -25.63 -24.55 17.04
CA GLN A 167 -25.71 -25.87 16.41
C GLN A 167 -25.15 -26.97 17.33
N TYR A 168 -24.15 -26.68 18.16
CA TYR A 168 -23.51 -27.66 19.03
C TYR A 168 -24.07 -27.67 20.45
N ASN A 169 -24.78 -26.63 20.86
CA ASN A 169 -25.56 -26.60 22.11
C ASN A 169 -26.69 -25.56 21.99
N GLY A 170 -27.89 -26.03 21.67
CA GLY A 170 -29.08 -25.18 21.52
C GLY A 170 -29.65 -24.61 22.86
N SER A 171 -28.91 -24.67 23.96
CA SER A 171 -29.31 -24.06 25.24
C SER A 171 -28.99 -22.56 25.30
N CYS A 172 -28.15 -22.07 24.45
CA CYS A 172 -27.80 -20.64 24.25
C CYS A 172 -27.77 -20.28 22.79
N GLU A 173 -27.93 -19.01 22.49
CA GLU A 173 -27.84 -18.48 21.12
C GLU A 173 -26.39 -18.43 20.64
N SER A 174 -26.19 -18.50 19.32
CA SER A 174 -24.92 -18.23 18.68
C SER A 174 -24.44 -16.81 19.01
N VAL A 175 -23.15 -16.65 19.21
CA VAL A 175 -22.48 -15.33 19.36
C VAL A 175 -21.24 -15.33 18.49
N ASN A 176 -21.12 -14.36 17.61
CA ASN A 176 -19.99 -14.20 16.66
C ASN A 176 -19.61 -15.54 15.98
N ALA A 177 -20.62 -16.30 15.55
CA ALA A 177 -20.45 -17.65 15.03
C ALA A 177 -19.61 -17.73 13.76
N GLU A 178 -19.47 -16.63 13.04
CA GLU A 178 -18.57 -16.49 11.90
C GLU A 178 -17.08 -16.64 12.27
N TRP A 179 -16.75 -16.45 13.53
CA TRP A 179 -15.40 -16.64 14.08
C TRP A 179 -15.19 -18.01 14.75
N PHE A 180 -16.23 -18.86 14.80
CA PHE A 180 -16.13 -20.23 15.27
C PHE A 180 -15.84 -21.18 14.13
N ALA A 181 -14.68 -21.89 14.15
CA ALA A 181 -14.23 -22.71 13.03
C ALA A 181 -14.76 -24.14 13.10
N ASN A 182 -14.30 -24.92 14.07
CA ASN A 182 -14.58 -26.35 14.11
C ASN A 182 -14.90 -26.85 15.51
N TYR A 183 -15.77 -27.86 15.57
CA TYR A 183 -16.12 -28.62 16.75
C TYR A 183 -15.95 -30.12 16.48
N TYR A 184 -15.22 -30.81 17.34
CA TYR A 184 -14.88 -32.23 17.22
C TYR A 184 -15.63 -33.13 18.21
N GLY A 185 -16.58 -32.57 18.96
CA GLY A 185 -17.43 -33.30 19.88
C GLY A 185 -18.69 -33.87 19.26
N PRO A 186 -19.65 -34.36 20.07
CA PRO A 186 -20.90 -34.95 19.60
C PRO A 186 -21.72 -34.04 18.70
N GLY A 187 -21.95 -34.46 17.49
CA GLY A 187 -22.66 -33.67 16.46
C GLY A 187 -21.76 -32.80 15.57
N GLY A 188 -20.47 -32.73 15.85
CA GLY A 188 -19.47 -32.04 15.06
C GLY A 188 -18.71 -32.95 14.11
N LEU A 189 -17.46 -32.57 13.83
CA LEU A 189 -16.54 -33.34 12.99
C LEU A 189 -16.02 -34.58 13.75
N PRO A 190 -15.53 -35.62 13.04
CA PRO A 190 -14.94 -36.79 13.70
C PRO A 190 -13.72 -36.41 14.55
N PRO A 191 -13.65 -36.76 15.84
CA PRO A 191 -12.53 -36.41 16.73
C PRO A 191 -11.14 -36.78 16.17
N LEU A 192 -11.02 -37.93 15.49
CA LEU A 192 -9.78 -38.38 14.88
C LEU A 192 -9.29 -37.51 13.71
N THR A 193 -10.06 -36.54 13.26
CA THR A 193 -9.67 -35.57 12.21
C THR A 193 -9.21 -34.24 12.78
N SER A 194 -9.28 -34.07 14.11
CA SER A 194 -8.81 -32.84 14.74
C SER A 194 -7.29 -32.70 14.62
N PRO A 195 -6.80 -31.54 14.22
CA PRO A 195 -5.37 -31.25 14.18
C PRO A 195 -4.76 -31.04 15.59
N THR A 196 -5.58 -30.73 16.56
CA THR A 196 -5.21 -30.53 17.98
C THR A 196 -6.04 -31.44 18.89
N ASN A 197 -5.68 -31.58 20.15
CA ASN A 197 -6.43 -32.36 21.14
C ASN A 197 -7.45 -31.50 21.92
N PHE A 198 -7.94 -30.39 21.30
CA PHE A 198 -9.04 -29.58 21.84
C PHE A 198 -10.34 -29.87 21.08
N ILE A 199 -11.47 -29.87 21.81
CA ILE A 199 -12.78 -30.23 21.26
C ILE A 199 -13.32 -29.19 20.29
N GLY A 200 -12.89 -27.91 20.40
CA GLY A 200 -13.30 -26.84 19.49
C GLY A 200 -12.29 -25.69 19.43
N HIS A 201 -12.36 -24.93 18.35
CA HIS A 201 -11.48 -23.77 18.16
C HIS A 201 -12.12 -22.70 17.27
N THR A 202 -11.58 -21.50 17.35
CA THR A 202 -11.96 -20.33 16.53
C THR A 202 -11.33 -20.37 15.16
N GLU A 203 -11.82 -19.53 14.25
CA GLU A 203 -11.08 -19.11 13.05
C GLU A 203 -9.83 -18.34 13.44
N VAL A 204 -8.94 -18.10 12.47
CA VAL A 204 -7.80 -17.20 12.66
C VAL A 204 -8.31 -15.79 12.91
N MET A 205 -7.85 -15.17 13.98
CA MET A 205 -8.10 -13.78 14.34
C MET A 205 -6.80 -13.01 14.40
N THR A 206 -6.85 -11.72 14.09
CA THR A 206 -5.69 -10.83 14.15
C THR A 206 -5.83 -9.86 15.32
N ALA A 207 -4.91 -9.91 16.26
CA ALA A 207 -4.75 -8.90 17.29
C ALA A 207 -4.03 -7.68 16.70
N THR A 208 -4.59 -6.48 16.89
CA THR A 208 -4.02 -5.25 16.32
C THR A 208 -3.98 -4.13 17.34
N ALA A 209 -2.97 -3.27 17.25
CA ALA A 209 -2.91 -2.03 18.01
C ALA A 209 -2.25 -0.91 17.24
N THR A 210 -2.69 0.33 17.49
CA THR A 210 -1.93 1.53 17.11
C THR A 210 -0.89 1.80 18.18
N VAL A 211 0.37 1.91 17.76
CA VAL A 211 1.52 2.14 18.63
C VAL A 211 2.29 3.38 18.17
N ILE A 212 3.14 3.90 19.03
CA ILE A 212 4.00 5.05 18.71
C ILE A 212 5.40 4.50 18.41
N PRO A 213 5.94 4.71 17.21
CA PRO A 213 7.28 4.24 16.86
C PRO A 213 8.34 4.74 17.85
N ASN A 214 9.32 3.90 18.14
CA ASN A 214 10.43 4.16 19.05
C ASN A 214 10.06 4.33 20.54
N GLU A 215 8.81 4.08 20.92
CA GLU A 215 8.45 3.97 22.35
C GLU A 215 8.51 2.52 22.81
N VAL A 216 8.83 2.32 24.09
CA VAL A 216 8.85 0.98 24.70
C VAL A 216 7.45 0.58 25.07
N TYR A 217 7.02 -0.58 24.62
CA TYR A 217 5.79 -1.24 25.02
C TYR A 217 6.10 -2.54 25.75
N THR A 218 5.25 -2.89 26.70
CA THR A 218 5.24 -4.22 27.32
C THR A 218 4.03 -4.98 26.84
N ILE A 219 4.20 -6.21 26.37
CA ILE A 219 3.09 -7.11 26.08
C ILE A 219 3.14 -8.31 27.01
N LYS A 220 1.99 -8.65 27.60
CA LYS A 220 1.76 -9.83 28.42
C LYS A 220 0.73 -10.71 27.72
N LEU A 221 1.16 -11.90 27.32
CA LEU A 221 0.31 -12.96 26.79
C LEU A 221 -0.03 -13.88 27.95
N VAL A 222 -1.31 -14.12 28.20
CA VAL A 222 -1.76 -14.94 29.34
C VAL A 222 -3.00 -15.74 29.00
N VAL A 223 -3.02 -17.02 29.40
CA VAL A 223 -4.18 -17.92 29.34
C VAL A 223 -4.28 -18.63 30.68
N ALA A 224 -5.49 -18.80 31.21
CA ALA A 224 -5.74 -19.41 32.54
C ALA A 224 -7.14 -20.02 32.58
N ASP A 225 -7.31 -21.05 33.45
CA ASP A 225 -8.62 -21.60 33.78
C ASP A 225 -9.41 -20.61 34.64
N ASP A 226 -10.74 -20.54 34.45
CA ASP A 226 -11.66 -19.74 35.27
C ASP A 226 -12.47 -20.63 36.23
N GLY A 227 -12.32 -20.37 37.51
CA GLY A 227 -13.10 -20.98 38.59
C GLY A 227 -12.60 -22.34 39.08
N ASP A 228 -12.01 -23.16 38.23
CA ASP A 228 -11.47 -24.47 38.60
C ASP A 228 -10.11 -24.77 37.96
N THR A 229 -9.76 -26.02 37.67
CA THR A 229 -8.49 -26.45 37.08
C THR A 229 -8.73 -27.58 36.09
N ILE A 230 -9.85 -27.55 35.37
CA ILE A 230 -10.25 -28.59 34.43
C ILE A 230 -10.91 -27.97 33.20
N TYR A 231 -10.90 -28.68 32.08
CA TYR A 231 -11.34 -28.22 30.73
C TYR A 231 -10.39 -27.16 30.17
N ASP A 232 -9.16 -27.59 29.97
CA ASP A 232 -8.06 -26.72 29.56
C ASP A 232 -8.36 -25.95 28.24
N SER A 233 -7.87 -24.74 28.19
CA SER A 233 -7.87 -23.91 26.97
C SER A 233 -6.46 -23.61 26.50
N ALA A 234 -6.36 -23.25 25.20
CA ALA A 234 -5.09 -22.86 24.62
C ALA A 234 -5.24 -21.69 23.62
N VAL A 235 -4.14 -20.96 23.50
CA VAL A 235 -3.95 -19.96 22.44
C VAL A 235 -2.77 -20.37 21.59
N PHE A 236 -2.98 -20.47 20.29
CA PHE A 236 -1.96 -20.70 19.27
C PHE A 236 -1.67 -19.38 18.57
N ILE A 237 -0.42 -18.97 18.52
CA ILE A 237 0.02 -17.74 17.86
C ILE A 237 0.91 -18.13 16.70
N ASP A 238 0.61 -17.60 15.51
CA ASP A 238 1.32 -17.92 14.28
C ASP A 238 2.78 -17.44 14.33
N GLY A 239 3.69 -18.29 13.89
CA GLY A 239 5.12 -18.00 13.87
C GLY A 239 5.44 -16.94 12.81
N GLY A 240 6.19 -15.90 13.20
CA GLY A 240 6.54 -14.78 12.33
C GLY A 240 5.41 -13.78 12.07
N SER A 241 4.22 -13.99 12.69
CA SER A 241 3.08 -13.06 12.52
C SER A 241 3.16 -11.84 13.43
N PHE A 242 4.02 -11.84 14.45
CA PHE A 242 4.16 -10.72 15.38
C PHE A 242 4.90 -9.56 14.69
N ASP A 243 4.12 -8.77 14.00
CA ASP A 243 4.58 -7.61 13.25
C ASP A 243 4.57 -6.37 14.15
N ILE A 244 5.76 -5.84 14.43
CA ILE A 244 5.98 -4.58 15.17
C ILE A 244 6.39 -3.45 14.26
N GLY A 245 6.12 -3.62 12.99
CA GLY A 245 6.40 -2.74 11.89
C GLY A 245 7.59 -3.23 11.07
N GLN A 246 7.32 -3.30 9.80
CA GLN A 246 8.32 -3.30 8.74
C GLN A 246 8.24 -1.94 8.08
N LEU A 247 9.24 -1.58 7.32
CA LEU A 247 9.10 -0.46 6.42
C LEU A 247 7.99 -0.82 5.42
N ASP A 248 7.04 0.08 5.24
CA ASP A 248 5.94 -0.05 4.30
C ASP A 248 5.84 1.25 3.50
N LEU A 249 6.24 1.20 2.25
CA LEU A 249 6.16 2.31 1.29
C LEU A 249 4.78 2.39 0.62
N GLY A 250 3.88 1.47 0.94
CA GLY A 250 2.55 1.35 0.39
C GLY A 250 2.46 0.41 -0.82
N GLU A 251 1.26 0.32 -1.36
CA GLU A 251 1.00 -0.51 -2.54
C GLU A 251 1.59 0.11 -3.81
N ASP A 252 1.98 -0.73 -4.77
CA ASP A 252 2.47 -0.31 -6.08
C ASP A 252 1.53 0.72 -6.74
N ILE A 253 2.12 1.77 -7.29
CA ILE A 253 1.42 2.81 -8.05
C ILE A 253 1.54 2.46 -9.53
N LEU A 254 0.48 1.88 -10.10
CA LEU A 254 0.51 1.28 -11.43
C LEU A 254 -0.46 1.98 -12.38
N VAL A 255 -0.02 2.13 -13.62
CA VAL A 255 -0.89 2.53 -14.75
C VAL A 255 -2.08 1.57 -14.88
N SER A 256 -1.85 0.26 -14.71
CA SER A 256 -2.88 -0.78 -14.82
C SER A 256 -3.95 -0.72 -13.72
N SER A 257 -3.61 -0.22 -12.54
CA SER A 257 -4.54 -0.04 -11.42
C SER A 257 -5.28 1.30 -11.48
N GLY A 258 -4.85 2.21 -12.35
CA GLY A 258 -5.44 3.54 -12.51
C GLY A 258 -5.14 4.51 -11.36
N ASN A 259 -4.18 4.20 -10.50
CA ASN A 259 -3.74 5.06 -9.39
C ASN A 259 -2.45 5.85 -9.71
N ALA A 260 -1.87 5.66 -10.91
CA ALA A 260 -0.74 6.43 -11.38
C ALA A 260 -1.07 7.92 -11.59
N LEU A 261 -0.07 8.78 -11.45
CA LEU A 261 -0.16 10.20 -11.81
C LEU A 261 0.40 10.43 -13.22
N CYS A 262 0.23 11.64 -13.74
CA CYS A 262 0.78 12.00 -15.04
C CYS A 262 2.29 12.31 -14.95
N GLU A 263 3.04 12.03 -15.99
CA GLU A 263 4.42 12.52 -16.14
C GLU A 263 4.52 14.01 -15.84
N GLY A 264 5.55 14.39 -15.07
CA GLY A 264 5.78 15.76 -14.61
C GLY A 264 5.08 16.12 -13.31
N GLN A 265 4.27 15.22 -12.74
CA GLN A 265 3.76 15.34 -11.38
C GLN A 265 4.71 14.65 -10.40
N GLU A 266 4.56 14.97 -9.12
CA GLU A 266 5.41 14.47 -8.04
C GLU A 266 4.62 13.52 -7.13
N ILE A 267 5.25 12.41 -6.75
CA ILE A 267 4.77 11.48 -5.72
C ILE A 267 5.76 11.53 -4.57
N VAL A 268 5.26 11.61 -3.35
CA VAL A 268 6.09 11.56 -2.14
C VAL A 268 5.93 10.17 -1.53
N LEU A 269 7.01 9.40 -1.54
CA LEU A 269 7.15 8.16 -0.79
C LEU A 269 7.56 8.53 0.65
N ASP A 270 6.94 7.88 1.65
CA ASP A 270 7.18 8.16 3.06
C ASP A 270 7.53 6.85 3.80
N ALA A 271 8.75 6.76 4.27
CA ALA A 271 9.24 5.65 5.08
C ALA A 271 8.82 5.73 6.56
N GLY A 272 8.03 6.73 6.94
CA GLY A 272 7.59 6.93 8.31
C GLY A 272 8.72 7.38 9.25
N ALA A 273 8.54 7.09 10.54
CA ALA A 273 9.51 7.50 11.56
C ALA A 273 10.69 6.53 11.63
N LEU A 274 11.91 7.05 11.67
CA LEU A 274 13.11 6.24 11.85
C LEU A 274 13.34 5.89 13.33
N PRO A 275 13.79 4.66 13.65
CA PRO A 275 14.30 4.31 14.96
C PRO A 275 15.45 5.21 15.40
N ASN A 276 15.61 5.38 16.72
CA ASN A 276 16.76 6.11 17.25
C ASN A 276 18.08 5.45 16.83
N ASN A 277 19.06 6.26 16.43
CA ASN A 277 20.36 5.80 15.94
C ASN A 277 20.23 4.87 14.72
N SER A 278 19.44 5.28 13.73
CA SER A 278 19.34 4.60 12.44
C SER A 278 19.57 5.59 11.30
N SER A 279 19.87 5.06 10.13
CA SER A 279 19.99 5.81 8.88
C SER A 279 19.10 5.16 7.81
N ILE A 280 18.67 5.96 6.84
CA ILE A 280 17.91 5.50 5.68
C ILE A 280 18.71 5.76 4.41
N GLU A 281 18.68 4.82 3.49
CA GLU A 281 19.21 4.92 2.14
C GLU A 281 18.10 4.61 1.14
N TRP A 282 17.97 5.48 0.11
CA TRP A 282 17.00 5.30 -0.97
C TRP A 282 17.68 4.81 -2.24
N PHE A 283 17.00 3.95 -2.96
CA PHE A 283 17.48 3.37 -4.22
C PHE A 283 16.42 3.57 -5.32
N MET A 284 16.90 3.70 -6.56
CA MET A 284 16.09 3.70 -7.77
C MET A 284 16.66 2.63 -8.71
N ASP A 285 15.85 1.65 -9.09
CA ASP A 285 16.26 0.49 -9.89
C ASP A 285 17.52 -0.21 -9.34
N GLY A 286 17.65 -0.26 -8.02
CA GLY A 286 18.78 -0.84 -7.30
C GLY A 286 20.04 0.04 -7.23
N ALA A 287 20.01 1.26 -7.78
CA ALA A 287 21.09 2.23 -7.67
C ALA A 287 20.85 3.20 -6.52
N LEU A 288 21.85 3.38 -5.64
CA LEU A 288 21.77 4.31 -4.52
C LEU A 288 21.53 5.75 -5.00
N LEU A 289 20.54 6.42 -4.41
CA LEU A 289 20.26 7.83 -4.60
C LEU A 289 21.13 8.64 -3.62
N GLU A 290 22.31 9.08 -4.10
CA GLU A 290 23.27 9.80 -3.25
C GLU A 290 22.69 11.12 -2.72
N GLY A 291 22.69 11.28 -1.39
CA GLY A 291 22.22 12.50 -0.72
C GLY A 291 20.77 12.46 -0.27
N GLU A 292 19.99 11.47 -0.69
CA GLU A 292 18.63 11.24 -0.21
C GLU A 292 18.69 10.45 1.12
N THR A 293 18.63 11.18 2.24
CA THR A 293 18.74 10.64 3.61
C THR A 293 17.53 11.01 4.49
N GLY A 294 16.51 11.61 3.88
CA GLY A 294 15.25 11.95 4.56
C GLY A 294 14.32 10.75 4.65
N VAL A 295 13.38 10.80 5.58
CA VAL A 295 12.30 9.80 5.70
C VAL A 295 11.34 9.83 4.51
N THR A 296 11.36 10.88 3.71
CA THR A 296 10.55 11.02 2.51
C THR A 296 11.44 11.16 1.28
N LEU A 297 11.00 10.58 0.16
CA LEU A 297 11.59 10.73 -1.17
C LEU A 297 10.53 11.25 -2.13
N THR A 298 10.82 12.36 -2.83
CA THR A 298 9.97 12.84 -3.93
C THR A 298 10.42 12.22 -5.24
N VAL A 299 9.51 11.55 -5.94
CA VAL A 299 9.78 10.82 -7.18
C VAL A 299 8.94 11.38 -8.32
N THR A 300 9.51 11.39 -9.54
CA THR A 300 8.91 11.95 -10.76
C THR A 300 9.05 11.04 -11.97
N GLU A 301 9.71 9.90 -11.81
CA GLU A 301 10.03 8.97 -12.89
C GLU A 301 9.50 7.57 -12.58
N THR A 302 9.09 6.83 -13.62
CA THR A 302 8.70 5.43 -13.52
C THR A 302 9.93 4.58 -13.20
N ALA A 303 9.94 3.95 -12.01
CA ALA A 303 11.03 3.08 -11.56
C ALA A 303 10.59 2.22 -10.37
N PHE A 304 11.40 1.22 -10.02
CA PHE A 304 11.40 0.58 -8.71
C PHE A 304 12.16 1.45 -7.71
N TYR A 305 11.48 1.88 -6.67
CA TYR A 305 12.09 2.59 -5.56
C TYR A 305 12.16 1.67 -4.35
N SER A 306 13.29 1.70 -3.65
CA SER A 306 13.48 0.94 -2.41
C SER A 306 14.05 1.85 -1.35
N ALA A 307 13.65 1.64 -0.11
CA ALA A 307 14.27 2.26 1.05
C ALA A 307 14.84 1.18 1.96
N ILE A 308 16.04 1.40 2.48
CA ILE A 308 16.69 0.52 3.46
C ILE A 308 17.02 1.33 4.69
N ILE A 309 16.51 0.89 5.84
CA ILE A 309 16.82 1.47 7.14
C ILE A 309 17.85 0.56 7.82
N THR A 310 18.96 1.15 8.28
CA THR A 310 20.01 0.46 9.02
C THR A 310 20.07 1.03 10.43
N VAL A 311 20.02 0.17 11.46
CA VAL A 311 20.15 0.57 12.87
C VAL A 311 21.62 0.53 13.27
N ASP A 312 22.15 1.67 13.70
CA ASP A 312 23.55 1.85 14.03
C ASP A 312 24.05 0.89 15.12
N ASN A 313 25.26 0.36 14.94
CA ASN A 313 25.91 -0.57 15.85
C ASN A 313 25.22 -1.94 16.01
N THR A 314 24.32 -2.29 15.09
CA THR A 314 23.70 -3.60 15.00
C THR A 314 23.90 -4.17 13.60
N ASP A 315 23.60 -5.45 13.39
CA ASP A 315 23.51 -6.05 12.06
C ASP A 315 22.11 -5.91 11.46
N CYS A 316 21.26 -5.05 12.06
CA CYS A 316 19.88 -4.84 11.66
C CYS A 316 19.78 -3.90 10.48
N ALA A 317 19.28 -4.40 9.37
CA ALA A 317 18.83 -3.62 8.22
C ALA A 317 17.54 -4.21 7.69
N TYR A 318 16.55 -3.37 7.44
CA TYR A 318 15.26 -3.76 6.88
C TYR A 318 14.83 -2.72 5.85
N GLY A 319 14.03 -3.14 4.90
CA GLY A 319 13.62 -2.26 3.80
C GLY A 319 12.32 -2.71 3.17
N ASP A 320 11.83 -1.87 2.27
CA ASP A 320 10.69 -2.15 1.41
C ASP A 320 10.93 -1.56 0.03
N ASP A 321 10.22 -2.07 -0.96
CA ASP A 321 10.29 -1.62 -2.34
C ASP A 321 8.88 -1.38 -2.91
N ILE A 322 8.77 -0.36 -3.75
CA ILE A 322 7.53 0.04 -4.41
C ILE A 322 7.80 0.31 -5.89
N LEU A 323 6.95 -0.22 -6.76
CA LEU A 323 6.93 0.17 -8.17
C LEU A 323 6.06 1.41 -8.35
N VAL A 324 6.65 2.46 -8.90
CA VAL A 324 5.94 3.69 -9.26
C VAL A 324 5.92 3.82 -10.78
N GLU A 325 4.74 3.86 -11.37
CA GLU A 325 4.52 4.15 -12.78
C GLU A 325 3.80 5.50 -12.95
N PHE A 326 4.08 6.18 -14.06
CA PHE A 326 3.39 7.40 -14.45
C PHE A 326 2.68 7.20 -15.79
N PHE A 327 1.49 7.79 -15.93
CA PHE A 327 0.83 7.90 -17.24
C PHE A 327 1.63 8.82 -18.14
N GLN A 328 1.77 8.43 -19.38
CA GLN A 328 2.42 9.25 -20.40
C GLN A 328 1.59 10.50 -20.70
N SER A 329 2.24 11.65 -20.73
CA SER A 329 1.64 12.90 -21.21
C SER A 329 1.86 13.06 -22.72
N PRO A 330 0.96 13.75 -23.46
CA PRO A 330 1.13 13.99 -24.89
C PRO A 330 2.44 14.71 -25.20
N GLN A 331 3.28 14.12 -26.05
CA GLN A 331 4.52 14.75 -26.55
C GLN A 331 4.20 15.52 -27.82
N ILE A 332 3.94 16.82 -27.66
CA ILE A 332 3.45 17.70 -28.69
C ILE A 332 4.62 18.31 -29.45
N VAL A 333 4.57 18.25 -30.80
CA VAL A 333 5.54 18.90 -31.69
C VAL A 333 4.78 19.75 -32.66
N ALA A 334 5.05 21.06 -32.70
CA ALA A 334 4.53 21.94 -33.71
C ALA A 334 5.21 21.63 -35.08
N VAL A 335 4.46 21.73 -36.16
CA VAL A 335 5.03 21.63 -37.50
C VAL A 335 5.93 22.84 -37.75
N GLU A 336 5.53 24.01 -37.23
CA GLU A 336 6.31 25.26 -37.25
C GLU A 336 6.14 25.99 -35.90
N ASP A 337 7.24 26.36 -35.25
CA ASP A 337 7.23 27.02 -33.91
C ASP A 337 6.93 28.52 -34.00
N SER A 338 7.18 29.12 -35.13
CA SER A 338 6.95 30.54 -35.41
C SER A 338 6.57 30.75 -36.87
N ILE A 339 5.53 31.50 -37.06
CA ILE A 339 4.95 31.75 -38.38
C ILE A 339 4.86 33.27 -38.62
N ILE A 340 5.31 33.71 -39.79
CA ILE A 340 5.08 35.05 -40.25
C ILE A 340 4.18 34.97 -41.48
N LYS A 341 2.92 35.36 -41.29
CA LYS A 341 1.87 35.26 -42.30
C LYS A 341 1.72 36.59 -43.07
N CYS A 342 1.31 36.53 -44.31
CA CYS A 342 0.86 37.70 -45.04
C CYS A 342 -0.59 38.06 -44.69
N ALA A 343 -0.93 39.34 -44.65
CA ALA A 343 -2.31 39.77 -44.59
C ALA A 343 -3.07 39.20 -45.81
N ASN A 344 -4.32 38.77 -45.59
CA ASN A 344 -5.20 38.13 -46.58
C ASN A 344 -4.79 36.71 -47.04
N GLU A 345 -3.93 36.04 -46.34
CA GLU A 345 -3.65 34.60 -46.53
C GLU A 345 -4.18 33.77 -45.39
N GLY A 346 -4.97 32.70 -45.68
CA GLY A 346 -5.33 31.68 -44.73
C GLY A 346 -4.13 30.82 -44.38
N TYR A 347 -4.01 30.41 -43.11
CA TYR A 347 -2.94 29.51 -42.67
C TYR A 347 -3.46 28.47 -41.70
N THR A 348 -2.94 27.25 -41.77
CA THR A 348 -3.33 26.18 -40.83
C THR A 348 -2.19 25.91 -39.86
N LEU A 349 -2.41 26.21 -38.60
CA LEU A 349 -1.56 25.74 -37.52
C LEU A 349 -1.77 24.23 -37.34
N GLU A 350 -0.69 23.48 -37.17
CA GLU A 350 -0.75 22.02 -37.04
C GLU A 350 0.25 21.54 -35.99
N VAL A 351 -0.18 20.57 -35.19
CA VAL A 351 0.69 19.86 -34.26
C VAL A 351 0.63 18.36 -34.46
N ASN A 352 1.74 17.69 -34.20
CA ASN A 352 1.85 16.25 -34.21
C ASN A 352 2.08 15.75 -32.77
N ILE A 353 1.62 14.53 -32.48
CA ILE A 353 1.84 13.86 -31.16
C ILE A 353 2.79 12.69 -31.44
N GLU A 354 4.02 12.77 -30.91
CA GLU A 354 5.05 11.76 -31.16
C GLU A 354 4.76 10.40 -30.51
N ASN A 355 4.11 10.41 -29.32
CA ASN A 355 3.74 9.21 -28.58
C ASN A 355 2.25 8.85 -28.71
N SER A 356 1.60 9.18 -29.81
CA SER A 356 0.16 8.98 -30.01
C SER A 356 -0.29 7.52 -29.92
N ASP A 357 0.60 6.55 -30.16
CA ASP A 357 0.34 5.12 -30.03
C ASP A 357 0.26 4.63 -28.56
N GLN A 358 0.71 5.45 -27.61
CA GLN A 358 0.68 5.19 -26.16
C GLN A 358 -0.47 5.89 -25.45
N LEU A 359 -1.22 6.73 -26.17
CA LEU A 359 -2.33 7.53 -25.65
C LEU A 359 -3.67 6.96 -26.16
N ASN A 360 -4.75 7.41 -25.52
CA ASN A 360 -6.09 6.93 -25.84
C ASN A 360 -6.80 7.88 -26.84
N SER A 361 -7.82 8.59 -26.38
CA SER A 361 -8.54 9.60 -27.16
C SER A 361 -8.01 10.97 -26.81
N LEU A 362 -7.68 11.79 -27.81
CA LEU A 362 -7.09 13.10 -27.61
C LEU A 362 -8.09 14.21 -27.89
N THR A 363 -8.13 15.17 -26.96
CA THR A 363 -8.83 16.45 -27.13
C THR A 363 -7.82 17.59 -27.19
N TYR A 364 -7.97 18.43 -28.21
CA TYR A 364 -7.14 19.61 -28.48
C TYR A 364 -7.91 20.88 -28.11
N ILE A 365 -7.29 21.77 -27.35
CA ILE A 365 -7.81 23.10 -27.02
C ILE A 365 -6.84 24.13 -27.55
N TRP A 366 -7.29 24.88 -28.58
CA TRP A 366 -6.55 25.99 -29.14
C TRP A 366 -6.96 27.29 -28.48
N THR A 367 -5.99 28.08 -28.04
CA THR A 367 -6.21 29.37 -27.40
C THR A 367 -5.32 30.44 -28.06
N LEU A 368 -5.79 31.70 -28.08
CA LEU A 368 -5.00 32.88 -28.38
C LEU A 368 -4.97 33.77 -27.16
N ASP A 369 -3.79 34.09 -26.66
CA ASP A 369 -3.58 34.89 -25.45
C ASP A 369 -4.45 34.43 -24.26
N GLY A 370 -4.67 33.10 -24.13
CA GLY A 370 -5.48 32.48 -23.09
C GLY A 370 -6.98 32.48 -23.30
N ILE A 371 -7.47 32.88 -24.47
CA ILE A 371 -8.89 32.83 -24.86
C ILE A 371 -9.13 31.61 -25.75
N ASP A 372 -10.08 30.76 -25.37
CA ASP A 372 -10.43 29.55 -26.11
C ASP A 372 -10.99 29.89 -27.49
N LEU A 373 -10.39 29.31 -28.54
CA LEU A 373 -10.77 29.44 -29.94
C LEU A 373 -11.50 28.21 -30.44
N GLN A 374 -10.93 27.03 -30.19
CA GLN A 374 -11.43 25.74 -30.66
C GLN A 374 -11.17 24.66 -29.64
N THR A 375 -12.15 23.78 -29.46
CA THR A 375 -12.01 22.56 -28.66
C THR A 375 -12.56 21.39 -29.46
N GLY A 376 -11.81 20.30 -29.56
CA GLY A 376 -12.23 19.11 -30.32
C GLY A 376 -11.09 18.13 -30.55
N THR A 377 -11.29 17.24 -31.52
CA THR A 377 -10.32 16.19 -31.88
C THR A 377 -9.35 16.59 -32.99
N ASP A 378 -9.50 17.81 -33.53
CA ASP A 378 -8.69 18.27 -34.62
C ASP A 378 -7.35 18.83 -34.13
N ASN A 379 -6.24 18.25 -34.58
CA ASN A 379 -4.88 18.69 -34.29
C ASN A 379 -4.45 19.95 -35.10
N THR A 380 -5.41 20.59 -35.76
CA THR A 380 -5.21 21.77 -36.56
C THR A 380 -6.12 22.92 -36.17
N TYR A 381 -5.64 24.16 -36.34
CA TYR A 381 -6.45 25.37 -36.21
C TYR A 381 -6.25 26.23 -37.46
N TYR A 382 -7.34 26.66 -38.11
CA TYR A 382 -7.31 27.46 -39.32
C TYR A 382 -7.43 28.95 -39.00
N LEU A 383 -6.39 29.71 -39.32
CA LEU A 383 -6.38 31.16 -39.30
C LEU A 383 -7.04 31.69 -40.57
N ASP A 384 -8.16 32.37 -40.44
CA ASP A 384 -8.93 32.94 -41.57
C ASP A 384 -8.11 34.04 -42.30
N GLU A 385 -8.36 34.17 -43.59
CA GLU A 385 -7.77 35.20 -44.46
C GLU A 385 -8.11 36.62 -43.98
N LEU A 386 -9.24 36.80 -43.29
CA LEU A 386 -9.76 38.10 -42.87
C LEU A 386 -9.36 38.47 -41.42
N THR A 387 -8.67 37.60 -40.70
CA THR A 387 -8.28 37.87 -39.32
C THR A 387 -6.80 38.27 -39.27
N GLU A 388 -6.55 39.47 -38.74
CA GLU A 388 -5.20 39.94 -38.38
C GLU A 388 -4.84 39.50 -36.94
N GLU A 389 -5.17 38.25 -36.59
CA GLU A 389 -4.88 37.71 -35.25
C GLU A 389 -3.39 37.37 -35.15
N THR A 390 -2.64 38.22 -34.47
CA THR A 390 -1.25 38.00 -34.07
C THR A 390 -1.21 37.65 -32.60
N GLY A 391 -0.22 36.87 -32.20
CA GLY A 391 -0.01 36.57 -30.80
C GLY A 391 0.50 35.16 -30.53
N GLU A 392 0.39 34.76 -29.28
CA GLU A 392 0.79 33.43 -28.79
C GLU A 392 -0.39 32.47 -28.88
N PHE A 393 -0.39 31.64 -29.92
CA PHE A 393 -1.34 30.54 -30.04
C PHE A 393 -0.84 29.35 -29.20
N THR A 394 -1.60 28.96 -28.17
CA THR A 394 -1.29 27.81 -27.36
C THR A 394 -2.24 26.67 -27.70
N VAL A 395 -1.70 25.49 -27.98
CA VAL A 395 -2.49 24.25 -28.05
C VAL A 395 -2.21 23.40 -26.81
N THR A 396 -3.27 23.07 -26.08
CA THR A 396 -3.24 22.11 -24.98
C THR A 396 -3.90 20.81 -25.44
N VAL A 397 -3.22 19.70 -25.25
CA VAL A 397 -3.69 18.37 -25.66
C VAL A 397 -3.89 17.52 -24.44
N PHE A 398 -5.07 16.94 -24.30
CA PHE A 398 -5.46 16.05 -23.21
C PHE A 398 -5.65 14.62 -23.72
N ASP A 399 -5.21 13.64 -22.95
CA ASP A 399 -5.72 12.27 -23.05
C ASP A 399 -7.03 12.17 -22.25
N ASP A 400 -8.14 11.87 -22.92
CA ASP A 400 -9.49 11.88 -22.32
C ASP A 400 -9.72 10.76 -21.30
N VAL A 401 -8.83 9.77 -21.22
CA VAL A 401 -8.93 8.62 -20.29
C VAL A 401 -8.12 8.86 -19.03
N THR A 402 -6.86 9.29 -19.19
CA THR A 402 -5.94 9.51 -18.07
C THR A 402 -6.00 10.93 -17.54
N TYR A 403 -6.59 11.86 -18.30
CA TYR A 403 -6.59 13.31 -18.07
C TYR A 403 -5.20 13.94 -18.04
N CYS A 404 -4.19 13.21 -18.53
CA CYS A 404 -2.85 13.76 -18.68
C CYS A 404 -2.79 14.71 -19.87
N TRP A 405 -2.10 15.81 -19.72
CA TRP A 405 -2.05 16.86 -20.71
C TRP A 405 -0.67 17.48 -20.83
N ASN A 406 -0.47 18.14 -21.97
CA ASN A 406 0.68 18.99 -22.19
C ASN A 406 0.28 20.14 -23.10
N SER A 407 1.11 21.18 -23.24
CA SER A 407 0.83 22.33 -24.10
C SER A 407 2.10 22.85 -24.75
N ILE A 408 1.95 23.41 -25.95
CA ILE A 408 3.00 24.19 -26.62
C ILE A 408 2.42 25.48 -27.17
N THR A 409 3.31 26.45 -27.40
CA THR A 409 2.95 27.76 -27.95
C THR A 409 3.58 27.94 -29.29
N ILE A 410 2.79 28.45 -30.24
CA ILE A 410 3.18 28.82 -31.61
C ILE A 410 3.03 30.34 -31.74
N ASN A 411 4.10 31.03 -32.09
CA ASN A 411 4.07 32.46 -32.31
C ASN A 411 3.61 32.79 -33.72
N VAL A 412 2.60 33.63 -33.86
CA VAL A 412 2.09 34.11 -35.17
C VAL A 412 2.24 35.60 -35.25
N ASP A 413 3.02 36.05 -36.23
CA ASP A 413 3.17 37.45 -36.58
C ASP A 413 2.67 37.71 -37.99
N PHE A 414 2.29 38.94 -38.27
CA PHE A 414 2.00 39.40 -39.60
C PHE A 414 3.07 40.38 -40.11
N TYR A 415 3.33 40.32 -41.40
CA TYR A 415 4.02 41.42 -42.03
C TYR A 415 3.09 42.65 -42.03
N GLU A 416 3.45 43.69 -41.30
CA GLU A 416 2.86 45.01 -41.44
C GLU A 416 3.19 45.55 -42.82
N ASN A 417 2.20 45.59 -43.67
CA ASN A 417 2.20 46.20 -45.02
C ASN A 417 3.02 45.55 -46.13
N SER A 418 2.33 45.11 -47.16
CA SER A 418 2.67 45.21 -48.58
C SER A 418 3.84 44.41 -49.17
N TYR A 419 4.47 43.47 -48.45
CA TYR A 419 5.58 42.68 -49.04
C TYR A 419 5.19 41.26 -49.48
N CYS A 420 3.93 40.91 -49.34
CA CYS A 420 3.41 39.60 -49.78
C CYS A 420 3.00 39.69 -51.24
N VAL A 421 3.98 39.73 -52.11
CA VAL A 421 3.78 39.71 -53.55
C VAL A 421 4.01 38.28 -54.03
N ASP A 422 3.00 37.68 -54.61
CA ASP A 422 3.17 36.37 -55.23
C ASP A 422 4.01 36.51 -56.50
N LEU A 423 5.22 35.99 -56.47
CA LEU A 423 6.14 35.98 -57.55
C LEU A 423 6.02 34.66 -58.34
N PRO A 424 5.74 34.72 -59.65
CA PRO A 424 5.68 33.48 -60.41
C PRO A 424 7.02 32.76 -60.39
N GLN A 425 7.00 31.46 -60.10
CA GLN A 425 8.20 30.62 -60.02
C GLN A 425 9.02 30.47 -61.25
N GLY A 426 8.54 30.98 -62.38
CA GLY A 426 9.26 30.97 -63.64
C GLY A 426 8.62 31.86 -64.72
N LEU A 427 9.46 32.43 -65.52
CA LEU A 427 9.07 33.21 -66.74
C LEU A 427 9.52 32.45 -67.95
N SER A 428 8.62 32.29 -68.94
CA SER A 428 8.89 31.64 -70.25
C SER A 428 8.31 32.47 -71.41
N PRO A 429 8.92 33.60 -71.72
CA PRO A 429 8.38 34.50 -72.71
C PRO A 429 8.58 33.93 -74.14
N ASN A 430 7.74 32.97 -74.53
CA ASN A 430 7.77 32.29 -75.81
C ASN A 430 6.54 32.58 -76.67
N GLY A 431 5.61 33.41 -76.23
CA GLY A 431 4.42 33.83 -76.91
C GLY A 431 3.29 32.79 -76.95
N ASP A 432 3.29 31.83 -76.08
CA ASP A 432 2.25 30.79 -75.98
C ASP A 432 1.08 31.18 -75.10
N GLY A 433 1.16 32.30 -74.39
CA GLY A 433 0.15 32.84 -73.50
C GLY A 433 0.26 32.36 -72.07
N TYR A 434 1.29 31.52 -71.73
CA TYR A 434 1.53 31.05 -70.35
C TYR A 434 2.90 31.55 -69.86
N ASN A 435 2.89 32.25 -68.71
CA ASN A 435 4.12 32.79 -68.10
C ASN A 435 4.97 33.67 -69.05
N ASP A 436 4.36 34.29 -70.03
CA ASP A 436 5.03 35.18 -70.99
C ASP A 436 5.40 36.55 -70.45
N CYS A 437 4.66 36.98 -69.37
CA CYS A 437 4.88 38.23 -68.67
C CYS A 437 5.07 37.97 -67.16
N LEU A 438 5.92 38.79 -66.55
CA LEU A 438 5.95 38.85 -65.07
C LEU A 438 4.67 39.56 -64.62
N ILE A 439 3.78 38.82 -64.02
CA ILE A 439 2.58 39.36 -63.34
C ILE A 439 2.87 39.34 -61.87
N LEU A 440 2.72 40.47 -61.25
CA LEU A 440 2.76 40.59 -59.82
C LEU A 440 1.31 40.64 -59.32
N ASP A 441 0.85 39.62 -58.64
CA ASP A 441 -0.49 39.59 -58.04
C ASP A 441 -0.45 40.25 -56.70
N HIS A 442 -1.60 40.73 -56.17
CA HIS A 442 -1.77 41.43 -54.90
C HIS A 442 -0.97 42.74 -54.76
N LEU A 443 -0.91 43.55 -55.84
CA LEU A 443 -0.29 44.88 -55.82
C LEU A 443 -1.16 45.97 -55.20
N GLU A 444 -2.36 45.64 -54.74
CA GLU A 444 -3.39 46.62 -54.31
C GLU A 444 -2.95 47.47 -53.16
N ASP A 445 -2.02 46.95 -52.34
CA ASP A 445 -1.50 47.62 -51.14
C ASP A 445 -0.03 48.09 -51.29
N ILE A 446 0.56 47.96 -52.50
CA ILE A 446 1.92 48.41 -52.73
C ILE A 446 1.88 49.84 -53.32
N GLU A 447 2.34 50.81 -52.50
CA GLU A 447 2.38 52.22 -52.89
C GLU A 447 3.48 52.52 -53.95
N ASP A 448 4.62 51.79 -53.97
CA ASP A 448 5.72 51.97 -54.93
C ASP A 448 6.62 50.73 -55.00
N ILE A 449 7.16 50.39 -56.13
CA ILE A 449 8.15 49.35 -56.32
C ILE A 449 9.47 50.01 -56.73
N ASP A 450 10.38 50.11 -55.82
CA ASP A 450 11.68 50.77 -56.02
C ASP A 450 12.56 50.07 -57.04
N LYS A 451 12.46 48.73 -57.16
CA LYS A 451 13.30 47.96 -58.07
C LYS A 451 12.83 46.52 -58.25
N ILE A 452 12.81 46.03 -59.47
CA ILE A 452 12.67 44.63 -59.82
C ILE A 452 13.97 44.18 -60.52
N GLU A 453 14.58 43.11 -60.03
CA GLU A 453 15.75 42.50 -60.66
C GLU A 453 15.46 41.02 -60.97
N VAL A 454 15.64 40.65 -62.21
CA VAL A 454 15.42 39.30 -62.74
C VAL A 454 16.78 38.66 -63.04
N PHE A 455 17.01 37.47 -62.48
CA PHE A 455 18.23 36.70 -62.70
C PHE A 455 17.90 35.42 -63.49
N ASN A 456 18.79 34.99 -64.35
CA ASN A 456 18.68 33.66 -64.92
C ASN A 456 19.11 32.57 -63.93
N ARG A 457 18.88 31.31 -64.30
CA ARG A 457 19.25 30.15 -63.39
C ARG A 457 20.75 30.03 -63.11
N TYR A 458 21.59 30.81 -63.71
CA TYR A 458 23.04 30.87 -63.50
C TYR A 458 23.45 32.09 -62.66
N GLY A 459 22.48 32.82 -62.11
CA GLY A 459 22.73 34.01 -61.29
C GLY A 459 23.13 35.26 -62.10
N THR A 460 22.98 35.25 -63.38
CA THR A 460 23.25 36.43 -64.22
C THR A 460 22.02 37.32 -64.28
N LYS A 461 22.15 38.57 -63.86
CA LYS A 461 21.07 39.55 -63.96
C LYS A 461 20.72 39.77 -65.44
N ILE A 462 19.42 39.65 -65.78
CA ILE A 462 18.88 39.76 -67.11
C ILE A 462 17.92 40.93 -67.27
N TYR A 463 17.44 41.54 -66.19
CA TYR A 463 16.58 42.71 -66.13
C TYR A 463 16.84 43.52 -64.86
#